data_87b89cf66a31827808112bde2118a9d8
#
_entry.id   87b89cf66a31827808112bde2118a9d8
#
_cell.length_a   1.000
_cell.length_b   1.000
_cell.length_c   1.000
_cell.angle_alpha   90.00
_cell.angle_beta   90.00
_cell.angle_gamma   90.00
#
_symmetry.space_group_name_H-M   'P 1'
#
loop_
_entity.id
_entity.type
_entity.pdbx_description
1 polymer ?
#
loop_
_entity_poly.entity_id
_entity_poly.type
_entity_poly.pdbx_seq_one_letter_code
_entity_poly.pdbx_strand_id
1 'polypeptide(L)'
;MSGGVDSSVAAMLLKEQGYDVIGVTMQIWQDEEEAAKEANGGCCGLSAVDDARRVAQRLEIPYYVMNFKKEFKCHVMDYFVDEYLRGHTPNPCIACNRYVKWESLLQRSLEIGADYIATGHYARIDRLPNGRFAIRNSVTAAKDQTYALYNLTQEQLAHTLMQIGRAHV
;
A
#
# COMPACT_ATOMS: atom_id res chain seq x y z
N MET A 1 -0.09 -6.67 1.67
CA MET A 1 1.30 -7.15 1.92
C MET A 1 1.98 -7.30 0.57
N SER A 2 3.23 -6.86 0.43
CA SER A 2 3.95 -6.86 -0.86
C SER A 2 5.02 -7.96 -0.95
N GLY A 3 5.09 -8.85 0.01
CA GLY A 3 6.21 -9.80 0.16
C GLY A 3 7.48 -9.19 0.76
N GLY A 4 7.59 -7.86 0.81
CA GLY A 4 8.73 -7.16 1.39
C GLY A 4 8.66 -7.01 2.91
N VAL A 5 9.81 -6.65 3.51
CA VAL A 5 9.99 -6.53 4.98
C VAL A 5 9.03 -5.51 5.59
N ASP A 6 8.93 -4.30 5.02
CA ASP A 6 8.18 -3.20 5.62
C ASP A 6 6.70 -3.53 5.85
N SER A 7 6.02 -4.10 4.83
CA SER A 7 4.62 -4.51 4.96
C SER A 7 4.43 -5.67 5.95
N SER A 8 5.41 -6.54 6.06
CA SER A 8 5.38 -7.69 6.98
C SER A 8 5.55 -7.22 8.43
N VAL A 9 6.48 -6.31 8.68
CA VAL A 9 6.69 -5.68 10.00
C VAL A 9 5.48 -4.85 10.41
N ALA A 10 4.87 -4.11 9.47
CA ALA A 10 3.65 -3.36 9.75
C ALA A 10 2.51 -4.27 10.23
N ALA A 11 2.31 -5.43 9.57
CA ALA A 11 1.31 -6.41 9.97
C ALA A 11 1.60 -7.01 11.35
N MET A 12 2.86 -7.35 11.63
CA MET A 12 3.30 -7.86 12.94
C MET A 12 3.02 -6.86 14.05
N LEU A 13 3.46 -5.60 13.89
CA LEU A 13 3.26 -4.54 14.89
C LEU A 13 1.78 -4.26 15.17
N LEU A 14 0.92 -4.33 14.16
CA LEU A 14 -0.52 -4.16 14.34
C LEU A 14 -1.11 -5.33 15.14
N LYS A 15 -0.70 -6.57 14.84
CA LYS A 15 -1.13 -7.75 15.60
C LYS A 15 -0.70 -7.67 17.07
N GLU A 16 0.54 -7.24 17.34
CA GLU A 16 1.07 -7.03 18.70
C GLU A 16 0.30 -5.92 19.46
N GLN A 17 -0.23 -4.94 18.75
CA GLN A 17 -1.08 -3.88 19.31
C GLN A 17 -2.53 -4.32 19.55
N GLY A 18 -2.87 -5.56 19.22
CA GLY A 18 -4.19 -6.15 19.47
C GLY A 18 -5.21 -5.90 18.35
N TYR A 19 -4.78 -5.44 17.17
CA TYR A 19 -5.67 -5.35 16.01
C TYR A 19 -5.96 -6.73 15.44
N ASP A 20 -7.19 -6.91 14.95
CA ASP A 20 -7.56 -8.04 14.12
C ASP A 20 -7.07 -7.79 12.68
N VAL A 21 -6.00 -8.45 12.28
CA VAL A 21 -5.24 -8.12 11.05
C VAL A 21 -5.59 -9.09 9.93
N ILE A 22 -5.88 -8.55 8.76
CA ILE A 22 -6.05 -9.31 7.52
C ILE A 22 -4.95 -8.90 6.54
N GLY A 23 -4.19 -9.87 6.04
CA GLY A 23 -3.18 -9.66 5.01
C GLY A 23 -3.81 -9.59 3.61
N VAL A 24 -3.50 -8.53 2.86
CA VAL A 24 -3.97 -8.39 1.47
C VAL A 24 -2.80 -8.12 0.54
N THR A 25 -2.70 -8.88 -0.56
CA THR A 25 -1.83 -8.56 -1.70
C THR A 25 -2.68 -8.11 -2.87
N MET A 26 -2.31 -6.97 -3.45
CA MET A 26 -2.97 -6.46 -4.65
C MET A 26 -2.34 -7.07 -5.89
N GLN A 27 -3.12 -7.79 -6.70
CA GLN A 27 -2.69 -8.25 -8.01
C GLN A 27 -2.96 -7.15 -9.03
N ILE A 28 -1.89 -6.55 -9.57
CA ILE A 28 -1.94 -5.39 -10.47
C ILE A 28 -1.45 -5.66 -11.90
N TRP A 29 -0.71 -6.75 -12.15
CA TRP A 29 -0.23 -7.13 -13.48
C TRP A 29 -1.19 -8.04 -14.25
N GLN A 30 -1.20 -7.94 -15.57
CA GLN A 30 -2.18 -8.61 -16.41
C GLN A 30 -1.75 -10.01 -16.87
N ASP A 31 -0.46 -10.27 -17.09
CA ASP A 31 0.00 -11.48 -17.77
C ASP A 31 0.77 -12.41 -16.86
N GLU A 32 0.28 -13.66 -16.74
CA GLU A 32 0.97 -14.75 -16.05
C GLU A 32 2.26 -15.16 -16.78
N GLU A 33 2.33 -15.00 -18.12
CA GLU A 33 3.51 -15.31 -18.92
C GLU A 33 4.64 -14.28 -18.76
N GLU A 34 4.33 -13.00 -18.59
CA GLU A 34 5.34 -11.96 -18.27
C GLU A 34 5.80 -12.04 -16.82
N ALA A 35 4.91 -12.35 -15.89
CA ALA A 35 5.25 -12.59 -14.49
C ALA A 35 6.21 -13.78 -14.31
N ALA A 36 6.16 -14.78 -15.18
CA ALA A 36 7.09 -15.92 -15.19
C ALA A 36 8.48 -15.56 -15.75
N LYS A 37 8.61 -14.50 -16.55
CA LYS A 37 9.89 -14.04 -17.11
C LYS A 37 10.62 -13.03 -16.21
N GLU A 38 9.90 -12.30 -15.36
CA GLU A 38 10.46 -11.35 -14.39
C GLU A 38 10.73 -12.02 -13.03
N ALA A 39 11.61 -13.00 -13.00
CA ALA A 39 12.21 -13.52 -11.75
C ALA A 39 13.07 -12.48 -11.02
N ASN A 40 13.00 -11.20 -11.39
CA ASN A 40 13.77 -10.09 -10.84
C ASN A 40 12.88 -9.07 -10.13
N GLY A 41 12.42 -9.41 -8.90
CA GLY A 41 12.24 -8.40 -7.86
C GLY A 41 11.09 -7.41 -7.96
N GLY A 42 10.10 -7.57 -8.82
CA GLY A 42 8.91 -6.73 -8.83
C GLY A 42 7.98 -7.03 -7.64
N CYS A 43 7.44 -6.00 -6.99
CA CYS A 43 6.62 -6.11 -5.78
C CYS A 43 5.27 -6.86 -5.94
N CYS A 44 5.01 -7.48 -7.09
CA CYS A 44 3.75 -8.16 -7.41
C CYS A 44 3.94 -9.47 -8.22
N GLY A 45 5.15 -10.03 -8.29
CA GLY A 45 5.42 -11.34 -8.89
C GLY A 45 4.85 -12.49 -8.06
N LEU A 46 4.76 -13.70 -8.65
CA LEU A 46 4.29 -14.91 -7.94
C LEU A 46 5.13 -15.18 -6.67
N SER A 47 6.44 -14.91 -6.70
CA SER A 47 7.33 -15.00 -5.53
C SER A 47 6.92 -14.05 -4.40
N ALA A 48 6.51 -12.81 -4.72
CA ALA A 48 6.07 -11.83 -3.73
C ALA A 48 4.75 -12.22 -3.05
N VAL A 49 3.83 -12.84 -3.81
CA VAL A 49 2.58 -13.40 -3.26
C VAL A 49 2.88 -14.56 -2.30
N ASP A 50 3.80 -15.45 -2.68
CA ASP A 50 4.18 -16.58 -1.84
C ASP A 50 4.93 -16.15 -0.59
N ASP A 51 5.81 -15.16 -0.68
CA ASP A 51 6.48 -14.57 0.47
C ASP A 51 5.48 -13.90 1.43
N ALA A 52 4.54 -13.12 0.90
CA ALA A 52 3.48 -12.51 1.70
C ALA A 52 2.60 -13.58 2.38
N ARG A 53 2.26 -14.67 1.67
CA ARG A 53 1.50 -15.81 2.22
C ARG A 53 2.24 -16.51 3.35
N ARG A 54 3.54 -16.76 3.19
CA ARG A 54 4.39 -17.37 4.25
C ARG A 54 4.44 -16.50 5.51
N VAL A 55 4.56 -15.18 5.34
CA VAL A 55 4.53 -14.24 6.47
C VAL A 55 3.17 -14.27 7.15
N ALA A 56 2.08 -14.21 6.39
CA ALA A 56 0.72 -14.27 6.94
C ALA A 56 0.48 -15.57 7.73
N GLN A 57 0.95 -16.70 7.22
CA GLN A 57 0.90 -17.98 7.94
C GLN A 57 1.69 -17.96 9.26
N ARG A 58 2.90 -17.38 9.27
CA ARG A 58 3.69 -17.24 10.51
C ARG A 58 3.06 -16.31 11.52
N LEU A 59 2.37 -15.28 11.03
CA LEU A 59 1.61 -14.35 11.87
C LEU A 59 0.24 -14.90 12.25
N GLU A 60 -0.17 -16.04 11.73
CA GLU A 60 -1.50 -16.64 11.95
C GLU A 60 -2.64 -15.66 11.66
N ILE A 61 -2.54 -14.93 10.53
CA ILE A 61 -3.56 -13.99 10.07
C ILE A 61 -4.19 -14.47 8.77
N PRO A 62 -5.48 -14.19 8.52
CA PRO A 62 -6.11 -14.41 7.22
C PRO A 62 -5.37 -13.67 6.11
N TYR A 63 -5.29 -14.28 4.92
CA TYR A 63 -4.58 -13.70 3.80
C TYR A 63 -5.35 -13.85 2.49
N TYR A 64 -5.47 -12.76 1.75
CA TYR A 64 -6.18 -12.73 0.48
C TYR A 64 -5.36 -12.05 -0.61
N VAL A 65 -5.56 -12.49 -1.85
CA VAL A 65 -5.07 -11.81 -3.06
C VAL A 65 -6.26 -11.16 -3.74
N MET A 66 -6.26 -9.85 -3.86
CA MET A 66 -7.34 -9.08 -4.48
C MET A 66 -6.91 -8.58 -5.87
N ASN A 67 -7.78 -8.71 -6.84
CA ASN A 67 -7.53 -8.27 -8.21
C ASN A 67 -7.81 -6.78 -8.37
N PHE A 68 -6.78 -6.01 -8.74
CA PHE A 68 -6.81 -4.57 -9.05
C PHE A 68 -6.20 -4.28 -10.43
N LYS A 69 -6.13 -5.27 -11.32
CA LYS A 69 -5.52 -5.14 -12.65
C LYS A 69 -6.17 -4.03 -13.48
N LYS A 70 -7.50 -3.95 -13.47
CA LYS A 70 -8.26 -2.95 -14.22
C LYS A 70 -8.02 -1.54 -13.69
N GLU A 71 -8.09 -1.36 -12.39
CA GLU A 71 -7.87 -0.06 -11.73
C GLU A 71 -6.44 0.42 -11.94
N PHE A 72 -5.46 -0.48 -11.82
CA PHE A 72 -4.06 -0.16 -12.04
C PHE A 72 -3.79 0.21 -13.50
N LYS A 73 -4.33 -0.56 -14.46
CA LYS A 73 -4.19 -0.23 -15.87
C LYS A 73 -4.74 1.15 -16.18
N CYS A 74 -5.98 1.42 -15.82
CA CYS A 74 -6.67 2.67 -16.15
C CYS A 74 -6.04 3.90 -15.48
N HIS A 75 -5.78 3.82 -14.16
CA HIS A 75 -5.40 4.99 -13.37
C HIS A 75 -3.89 5.18 -13.21
N VAL A 76 -3.09 4.15 -13.50
CA VAL A 76 -1.64 4.23 -13.34
C VAL A 76 -0.94 4.08 -14.69
N MET A 77 -1.19 3.00 -15.43
CA MET A 77 -0.46 2.73 -16.68
C MET A 77 -0.90 3.69 -17.80
N ASP A 78 -2.20 3.77 -18.07
CA ASP A 78 -2.72 4.64 -19.14
C ASP A 78 -2.41 6.11 -18.83
N TYR A 79 -2.59 6.54 -17.57
CA TYR A 79 -2.18 7.86 -17.09
C TYR A 79 -0.68 8.13 -17.31
N PHE A 80 0.18 7.17 -16.98
CA PHE A 80 1.63 7.30 -17.15
C PHE A 80 2.00 7.51 -18.63
N VAL A 81 1.42 6.72 -19.53
CA VAL A 81 1.64 6.85 -20.98
C VAL A 81 1.16 8.21 -21.50
N ASP A 82 -0.06 8.61 -21.13
CA ASP A 82 -0.65 9.88 -21.57
C ASP A 82 0.19 11.09 -21.15
N GLU A 83 0.68 11.11 -19.91
CA GLU A 83 1.52 12.21 -19.42
C GLU A 83 2.86 12.27 -20.16
N TYR A 84 3.50 11.11 -20.42
CA TYR A 84 4.72 11.09 -21.24
C TYR A 84 4.48 11.58 -22.67
N LEU A 85 3.38 11.21 -23.30
CA LEU A 85 3.03 11.69 -24.64
C LEU A 85 2.79 13.20 -24.67
N ARG A 86 2.40 13.81 -23.55
CA ARG A 86 2.27 15.27 -23.36
C ARG A 86 3.59 15.97 -22.98
N GLY A 87 4.68 15.24 -22.84
CA GLY A 87 5.99 15.78 -22.44
C GLY A 87 6.13 16.02 -20.93
N HIS A 88 5.24 15.46 -20.10
CA HIS A 88 5.33 15.52 -18.65
C HIS A 88 6.09 14.32 -18.09
N THR A 89 6.58 14.43 -16.86
CA THR A 89 7.21 13.31 -16.12
C THR A 89 6.30 12.92 -14.96
N PRO A 90 5.38 11.95 -15.13
CA PRO A 90 4.46 11.52 -14.09
C PRO A 90 5.14 10.68 -13.02
N ASN A 91 4.56 10.66 -11.82
CA ASN A 91 4.95 9.74 -10.76
C ASN A 91 3.87 8.66 -10.58
N PRO A 92 4.09 7.42 -11.07
CA PRO A 92 3.11 6.36 -10.98
C PRO A 92 2.81 5.92 -9.54
N CYS A 93 3.74 6.11 -8.60
CA CYS A 93 3.51 5.79 -7.18
C CYS A 93 2.43 6.70 -6.57
N ILE A 94 2.40 7.98 -6.93
CA ILE A 94 1.37 8.92 -6.48
C ILE A 94 -0.02 8.49 -7.02
N ALA A 95 -0.10 8.17 -8.30
CA ALA A 95 -1.33 7.70 -8.93
C ALA A 95 -1.82 6.37 -8.32
N CYS A 96 -0.91 5.40 -8.13
CA CYS A 96 -1.22 4.13 -7.49
C CYS A 96 -1.72 4.31 -6.05
N ASN A 97 -1.06 5.15 -5.26
CA ASN A 97 -1.51 5.42 -3.91
C ASN A 97 -2.92 6.03 -3.93
N ARG A 98 -3.15 7.10 -4.71
CA ARG A 98 -4.43 7.77 -4.77
C ARG A 98 -5.57 6.83 -5.20
N TYR A 99 -5.47 6.25 -6.39
CA TYR A 99 -6.60 5.60 -7.06
C TYR A 99 -6.74 4.12 -6.72
N VAL A 100 -5.62 3.40 -6.53
CA VAL A 100 -5.68 1.96 -6.30
C VAL A 100 -5.71 1.65 -4.80
N LYS A 101 -4.82 2.26 -3.98
CA LYS A 101 -4.77 1.94 -2.55
C LYS A 101 -5.84 2.67 -1.75
N TRP A 102 -5.94 4.00 -1.88
CA TRP A 102 -6.82 4.80 -1.02
C TRP A 102 -8.21 5.10 -1.59
N GLU A 103 -8.45 4.79 -2.86
CA GLU A 103 -9.81 4.71 -3.38
C GLU A 103 -10.28 3.26 -3.43
N SER A 104 -9.74 2.44 -4.34
CA SER A 104 -10.27 1.09 -4.60
C SER A 104 -10.04 0.08 -3.47
N LEU A 105 -8.82 -0.03 -2.91
CA LEU A 105 -8.55 -0.98 -1.83
C LEU A 105 -9.24 -0.55 -0.53
N LEU A 106 -9.18 0.73 -0.17
CA LEU A 106 -9.86 1.21 1.04
C LEU A 106 -11.36 0.96 0.96
N GLN A 107 -12.01 1.31 -0.15
CA GLN A 107 -13.43 1.06 -0.33
C GLN A 107 -13.77 -0.43 -0.17
N ARG A 108 -13.06 -1.32 -0.87
CA ARG A 108 -13.29 -2.78 -0.75
C ARG A 108 -13.01 -3.29 0.66
N SER A 109 -12.05 -2.69 1.38
CA SER A 109 -11.76 -3.07 2.77
C SER A 109 -12.90 -2.69 3.71
N LEU A 110 -13.47 -1.49 3.56
CA LEU A 110 -14.63 -1.06 4.33
C LEU A 110 -15.87 -1.92 4.03
N GLU A 111 -16.09 -2.29 2.76
CA GLU A 111 -17.21 -3.17 2.35
C GLU A 111 -17.17 -4.56 3.00
N ILE A 112 -15.96 -5.09 3.28
CA ILE A 112 -15.79 -6.37 3.99
C ILE A 112 -15.71 -6.22 5.51
N GLY A 113 -15.93 -5.01 6.04
CA GLY A 113 -16.01 -4.72 7.46
C GLY A 113 -14.69 -4.39 8.15
N ALA A 114 -13.62 -4.08 7.40
CA ALA A 114 -12.39 -3.57 7.99
C ALA A 114 -12.54 -2.08 8.33
N ASP A 115 -12.03 -1.65 9.48
CA ASP A 115 -12.08 -0.25 9.91
C ASP A 115 -10.93 0.58 9.30
N TYR A 116 -9.81 -0.05 9.00
CA TYR A 116 -8.58 0.61 8.55
C TYR A 116 -7.89 -0.16 7.45
N ILE A 117 -7.12 0.57 6.63
CA ILE A 117 -6.04 -0.01 5.85
C ILE A 117 -4.69 0.39 6.45
N ALA A 118 -3.72 -0.51 6.35
CA ALA A 118 -2.35 -0.27 6.79
C ALA A 118 -1.36 -0.59 5.67
N THR A 119 -0.30 0.17 5.58
CA THR A 119 0.75 0.00 4.59
C THR A 119 2.14 0.12 5.22
N GLY A 120 3.16 -0.39 4.52
CA GLY A 120 4.57 -0.24 4.91
C GLY A 120 5.20 1.11 4.52
N HIS A 121 4.43 2.17 4.30
CA HIS A 121 5.00 3.47 3.96
C HIS A 121 5.73 4.11 5.14
N TYR A 122 6.87 4.74 4.84
CA TYR A 122 7.63 5.57 5.76
C TYR A 122 6.99 6.98 5.87
N ALA A 123 5.88 7.05 6.57
CA ALA A 123 5.15 8.27 6.90
C ALA A 123 4.47 8.10 8.26
N ARG A 124 4.00 9.19 8.85
CA ARG A 124 3.20 9.18 10.08
C ARG A 124 1.90 9.92 9.86
N ILE A 125 0.87 9.50 10.57
CA ILE A 125 -0.41 10.22 10.62
C ILE A 125 -0.64 10.62 12.08
N ASP A 126 -0.88 11.91 12.29
CA ASP A 126 -1.20 12.47 13.59
C ASP A 126 -2.59 13.09 13.56
N ARG A 127 -3.34 12.94 14.65
CA ARG A 127 -4.58 13.68 14.87
C ARG A 127 -4.26 15.00 15.57
N LEU A 128 -4.61 16.11 14.93
CA LEU A 128 -4.38 17.45 15.45
C LEU A 128 -5.41 17.84 16.54
N PRO A 129 -5.15 18.86 17.38
CA PRO A 129 -6.10 19.31 18.41
C PRO A 129 -7.45 19.75 17.85
N ASN A 130 -7.49 20.22 16.62
CA ASN A 130 -8.74 20.60 15.91
C ASN A 130 -9.50 19.40 15.32
N GLY A 131 -9.08 18.16 15.62
CA GLY A 131 -9.70 16.94 15.16
C GLY A 131 -9.28 16.48 13.76
N ARG A 132 -8.55 17.29 13.00
CA ARG A 132 -8.06 16.93 11.66
C ARG A 132 -6.88 15.97 11.72
N PHE A 133 -6.71 15.19 10.67
CA PHE A 133 -5.53 14.34 10.46
C PHE A 133 -4.47 15.08 9.64
N ALA A 134 -3.20 14.88 9.97
CA ALA A 134 -2.06 15.42 9.25
C ALA A 134 -1.06 14.32 8.93
N ILE A 135 -0.51 14.36 7.72
CA ILE A 135 0.64 13.54 7.35
C ILE A 135 1.90 14.22 7.89
N ARG A 136 2.76 13.45 8.54
CA ARG A 136 4.04 13.88 9.08
C ARG A 136 5.15 13.08 8.44
N ASN A 137 6.30 13.70 8.30
CA ASN A 137 7.50 13.04 7.83
C ASN A 137 7.86 11.85 8.71
N SER A 138 8.45 10.83 8.10
CA SER A 138 9.04 9.71 8.82
C SER A 138 10.13 10.17 9.79
N VAL A 139 10.35 9.43 10.85
CA VAL A 139 11.51 9.61 11.73
C VAL A 139 12.82 9.41 10.97
N THR A 140 12.85 8.45 10.06
CA THR A 140 13.98 8.20 9.15
C THR A 140 13.84 9.07 7.89
N ALA A 141 14.46 10.24 7.89
CA ALA A 141 14.36 11.21 6.80
C ALA A 141 14.79 10.66 5.43
N ALA A 142 15.83 9.81 5.39
CA ALA A 142 16.35 9.22 4.15
C ALA A 142 15.36 8.29 3.43
N LYS A 143 14.36 7.77 4.12
CA LYS A 143 13.32 6.87 3.58
C LYS A 143 11.94 7.51 3.55
N ASP A 144 11.82 8.82 3.80
CA ASP A 144 10.54 9.51 3.85
C ASP A 144 9.74 9.33 2.56
N GLN A 145 8.47 8.95 2.68
CA GLN A 145 7.55 8.70 1.57
C GLN A 145 6.30 9.59 1.62
N THR A 146 6.30 10.65 2.42
CA THR A 146 5.16 11.58 2.54
C THR A 146 4.82 12.24 1.22
N TYR A 147 5.80 12.45 0.34
CA TYR A 147 5.60 13.01 -1.00
C TYR A 147 4.61 12.20 -1.85
N ALA A 148 4.49 10.90 -1.62
CA ALA A 148 3.59 10.03 -2.37
C ALA A 148 2.16 9.98 -1.81
N LEU A 149 1.88 10.70 -0.70
CA LEU A 149 0.64 10.62 0.08
C LEU A 149 -0.08 11.97 0.20
N TYR A 150 0.45 13.05 -0.39
CA TYR A 150 -0.01 14.43 -0.17
C TYR A 150 -1.48 14.67 -0.58
N ASN A 151 -2.02 13.85 -1.45
CA ASN A 151 -3.37 13.99 -1.99
C ASN A 151 -4.43 13.15 -1.27
N LEU A 152 -4.09 12.53 -0.13
CA LEU A 152 -5.06 11.80 0.68
C LEU A 152 -6.04 12.76 1.38
N THR A 153 -7.32 12.41 1.33
CA THR A 153 -8.39 13.16 1.98
C THR A 153 -8.43 12.92 3.49
N GLN A 154 -9.15 13.76 4.24
CA GLN A 154 -9.32 13.58 5.68
C GLN A 154 -10.03 12.27 6.04
N GLU A 155 -10.98 11.85 5.23
CA GLU A 155 -11.68 10.57 5.37
C GLU A 155 -10.71 9.40 5.17
N GLN A 156 -9.91 9.42 4.09
CA GLN A 156 -8.91 8.40 3.82
C GLN A 156 -7.86 8.33 4.95
N LEU A 157 -7.41 9.47 5.47
CA LEU A 157 -6.48 9.52 6.59
C LEU A 157 -7.07 8.97 7.89
N ALA A 158 -8.38 9.19 8.12
CA ALA A 158 -9.06 8.65 9.30
C ALA A 158 -9.10 7.12 9.32
N HIS A 159 -9.10 6.48 8.14
CA HIS A 159 -9.09 5.03 7.96
C HIS A 159 -7.71 4.46 7.62
N THR A 160 -6.62 5.15 7.97
CA THR A 160 -5.26 4.73 7.62
C THR A 160 -4.35 4.61 8.83
N LEU A 161 -3.63 3.48 8.93
CA LEU A 161 -2.61 3.24 9.94
C LEU A 161 -1.22 3.19 9.30
N MET A 162 -0.28 3.97 9.85
CA MET A 162 1.12 4.02 9.43
C MET A 162 2.03 3.61 10.59
N GLN A 163 2.63 2.41 10.50
CA GLN A 163 3.47 1.87 11.56
C GLN A 163 4.96 2.13 11.33
N ILE A 164 5.43 1.96 10.09
CA ILE A 164 6.87 1.96 9.75
C ILE A 164 7.50 3.35 9.89
N GLY A 165 6.79 4.42 9.58
CA GLY A 165 7.31 5.79 9.71
C GLY A 165 7.63 6.23 11.15
N ARG A 166 7.31 5.42 12.15
CA ARG A 166 7.65 5.63 13.58
C ARG A 166 8.94 4.92 13.99
N ALA A 167 9.45 4.00 13.17
CA ALA A 167 10.64 3.23 13.46
C ALA A 167 11.91 4.00 13.09
N HIS A 168 12.95 3.90 13.93
CA HIS A 168 14.32 4.25 13.58
C HIS A 168 14.96 3.07 12.85
N VAL A 169 15.39 3.28 11.62
CA VAL A 169 16.09 2.28 10.80
C VAL A 169 17.46 2.81 10.44
#